data_72a002ecfb0c0a0cfe85e3b6c1b817bb
#
_entry.id   72a002ecfb0c0a0cfe85e3b6c1b817bb
#
_cell.length_a   1.000
_cell.length_b   1.000
_cell.length_c   1.000
_cell.angle_alpha   90.00
_cell.angle_beta   90.00
_cell.angle_gamma   90.00
#
_symmetry.space_group_name_H-M   'P 1'
#
loop_
_entity.id
_entity.type
_entity.pdbx_description
1 polymer ?
#
loop_
_entity_poly.entity_id
_entity_poly.type
_entity_poly.pdbx_seq_one_letter_code
_entity_poly.pdbx_strand_id
1 'polypeptide(L)'
;MEPGPSAVGRLPILLEAVLNVGSDLELGSTLQQIVDASTALTGARHGALGVLDPDRDRVEELYTAGMTETERRHLDLFPGDSSGGPAALIEEDGQARPPGRPPARSFLRAPIPVHTEVFGHLCVAEKSSGPFDDTDLALLRVLAAQAGIAIGNARLYGTARQRERWIAGAAAVTTALLTGTDAADALMTVAERARVLAGASAGVILQPTEEGGMEIVTASTPDDPAGIVGAVIEPGSPVLVQLLGGEPVFVEDSATDPRMTTGVRSRFGPSMMLPLQSGGRLIGTLALPRRRGERPYTEMDKLLATQFASQAALALVLADAQADREQLAVYEDRDRIARDLHDLVVQRLFATEMMLESTRRRAASEETADDGEAEAGELLGRAVDELDSTIQEVRTAIFALQQPPAGAPSTFRGRVLRETGGAAALLGFPPSVRFAGAVDALVGEETGRELLAALRGALAAAHRRPGVSAIEVEVDATVRLPDGRSGVRLVVADDGRGEDGRPTTVTWQAPV
;
A
#
# COMPACT_ATOMS: atom_id res chain seq x y z
N MET A 1 -37.17 35.51 52.55
CA MET A 1 -37.71 35.34 51.21
C MET A 1 -37.05 36.43 50.39
N GLU A 2 -35.84 36.08 49.80
CA GLU A 2 -35.13 36.99 48.90
C GLU A 2 -35.86 37.03 47.57
N PRO A 3 -36.11 38.21 46.99
CA PRO A 3 -36.71 38.30 45.69
C PRO A 3 -35.72 37.72 44.67
N GLY A 4 -36.19 36.78 43.83
CA GLY A 4 -35.39 36.23 42.71
C GLY A 4 -34.86 37.35 41.81
N PRO A 5 -33.74 37.11 41.08
CA PRO A 5 -33.08 38.18 40.33
C PRO A 5 -34.05 38.79 39.31
N SER A 6 -34.18 40.12 39.36
CA SER A 6 -34.99 40.87 38.39
C SER A 6 -34.46 40.67 36.97
N ALA A 7 -35.31 40.81 35.94
CA ALA A 7 -34.94 40.61 34.53
C ALA A 7 -33.65 41.38 34.12
N VAL A 8 -33.32 42.48 34.75
CA VAL A 8 -32.10 43.28 34.58
C VAL A 8 -30.85 42.55 35.12
N GLY A 9 -31.00 41.73 36.18
CA GLY A 9 -29.88 40.93 36.73
C GLY A 9 -29.54 39.67 35.95
N ARG A 10 -30.43 39.19 35.07
CA ARG A 10 -30.20 37.99 34.23
C ARG A 10 -29.43 38.29 32.93
N LEU A 11 -29.48 39.55 32.46
CA LEU A 11 -28.85 39.95 31.20
C LEU A 11 -27.30 39.82 31.19
N PRO A 12 -26.56 40.21 32.26
CA PRO A 12 -25.11 40.02 32.30
C PRO A 12 -24.69 38.55 32.27
N ILE A 13 -25.39 37.69 33.00
CA ILE A 13 -25.11 36.24 33.04
C ILE A 13 -25.39 35.60 31.68
N LEU A 14 -26.46 35.97 31.00
CA LEU A 14 -26.78 35.54 29.67
C LEU A 14 -25.70 35.99 28.64
N LEU A 15 -25.28 37.26 28.75
CA LEU A 15 -24.26 37.85 27.88
C LEU A 15 -22.90 37.16 28.08
N GLU A 16 -22.53 36.90 29.32
CA GLU A 16 -21.30 36.18 29.67
C GLU A 16 -21.34 34.73 29.17
N ALA A 17 -22.45 34.02 29.36
CA ALA A 17 -22.62 32.65 28.81
C ALA A 17 -22.53 32.64 27.28
N VAL A 18 -23.12 33.61 26.59
CA VAL A 18 -23.09 33.71 25.12
C VAL A 18 -21.71 34.11 24.58
N LEU A 19 -20.98 35.00 25.27
CA LEU A 19 -19.66 35.45 24.83
C LEU A 19 -18.56 34.42 25.11
N ASN A 20 -18.67 33.64 26.18
CA ASN A 20 -17.68 32.62 26.53
C ASN A 20 -17.76 31.36 25.62
N VAL A 21 -18.92 31.08 25.02
CA VAL A 21 -19.13 29.98 24.06
C VAL A 21 -18.21 30.06 22.82
N GLY A 22 -17.74 31.28 22.48
CA GLY A 22 -16.86 31.47 21.30
C GLY A 22 -15.35 31.39 21.56
N SER A 23 -14.94 31.41 22.85
CA SER A 23 -13.53 31.55 23.22
C SER A 23 -12.86 30.28 23.72
N ASP A 24 -13.61 29.25 24.08
CA ASP A 24 -13.06 28.00 24.63
C ASP A 24 -12.96 26.92 23.53
N LEU A 25 -11.77 26.35 23.36
CA LEU A 25 -11.48 25.32 22.38
C LEU A 25 -11.98 23.92 22.79
N GLU A 26 -12.45 23.77 24.03
CA GLU A 26 -12.95 22.49 24.56
C GLU A 26 -14.49 22.50 24.60
N LEU A 27 -15.10 21.74 23.66
CA LEU A 27 -16.56 21.60 23.57
C LEU A 27 -17.19 21.21 24.91
N GLY A 28 -16.56 20.30 25.67
CA GLY A 28 -17.08 19.81 26.94
C GLY A 28 -17.21 20.90 28.02
N SER A 29 -16.22 21.78 28.15
CA SER A 29 -16.27 22.90 29.10
C SER A 29 -17.37 23.90 28.74
N THR A 30 -17.50 24.19 27.43
CA THR A 30 -18.55 25.07 26.91
C THR A 30 -19.94 24.53 27.18
N LEU A 31 -20.19 23.23 26.92
CA LEU A 31 -21.49 22.62 27.17
C LEU A 31 -21.82 22.54 28.66
N GLN A 32 -20.84 22.27 29.52
CA GLN A 32 -21.03 22.33 30.98
C GLN A 32 -21.42 23.73 31.45
N GLN A 33 -20.73 24.78 30.98
CA GLN A 33 -21.07 26.17 31.29
C GLN A 33 -22.51 26.54 30.86
N ILE A 34 -22.96 26.03 29.71
CA ILE A 34 -24.35 26.23 29.24
C ILE A 34 -25.35 25.60 30.21
N VAL A 35 -25.07 24.38 30.70
CA VAL A 35 -25.93 23.73 31.70
C VAL A 35 -25.97 24.48 32.99
N ASP A 36 -24.81 24.92 33.48
CA ASP A 36 -24.71 25.70 34.73
C ASP A 36 -25.44 27.05 34.59
N ALA A 37 -25.26 27.75 33.47
CA ALA A 37 -25.99 28.98 33.19
C ALA A 37 -27.50 28.75 33.06
N SER A 38 -27.96 27.65 32.49
CA SER A 38 -29.38 27.33 32.36
C SER A 38 -30.06 27.14 33.72
N THR A 39 -29.41 26.47 34.67
CA THR A 39 -29.92 26.34 36.04
C THR A 39 -29.93 27.66 36.79
N ALA A 40 -28.84 28.42 36.68
CA ALA A 40 -28.75 29.74 37.37
C ALA A 40 -29.77 30.75 36.85
N LEU A 41 -29.97 30.86 35.54
CA LEU A 41 -30.89 31.82 34.93
C LEU A 41 -32.36 31.45 35.13
N THR A 42 -32.71 30.17 35.14
CA THR A 42 -34.10 29.69 35.33
C THR A 42 -34.44 29.49 36.81
N GLY A 43 -33.46 29.50 37.71
CA GLY A 43 -33.63 29.15 39.13
C GLY A 43 -33.99 27.67 39.32
N ALA A 44 -33.65 26.83 38.38
CA ALA A 44 -33.83 25.40 38.46
C ALA A 44 -32.80 24.74 39.38
N ARG A 45 -33.18 23.68 40.07
CA ARG A 45 -32.28 22.90 40.92
C ARG A 45 -31.42 21.96 40.14
N HIS A 46 -31.94 21.41 39.04
CA HIS A 46 -31.28 20.43 38.19
C HIS A 46 -31.24 20.87 36.72
N GLY A 47 -30.10 20.67 36.10
CA GLY A 47 -29.91 20.87 34.64
C GLY A 47 -29.26 19.67 34.00
N ALA A 48 -29.58 19.41 32.75
CA ALA A 48 -28.94 18.40 31.95
C ALA A 48 -28.92 18.76 30.46
N LEU A 49 -27.80 18.51 29.79
CA LEU A 49 -27.64 18.60 28.34
C LEU A 49 -27.17 17.26 27.83
N GLY A 50 -27.96 16.66 26.96
CA GLY A 50 -27.62 15.44 26.28
C GLY A 50 -27.34 15.70 24.81
N VAL A 51 -26.15 15.26 24.30
CA VAL A 51 -25.78 15.29 22.92
C VAL A 51 -26.09 13.93 22.30
N LEU A 52 -26.82 13.90 21.21
CA LEU A 52 -27.22 12.67 20.52
C LEU A 52 -26.14 12.26 19.50
N ASP A 53 -25.90 10.95 19.43
CA ASP A 53 -25.16 10.34 18.32
C ASP A 53 -26.06 10.40 17.05
N PRO A 54 -25.62 11.05 15.95
CA PRO A 54 -26.44 11.19 14.75
C PRO A 54 -26.83 9.87 14.11
N ASP A 55 -26.02 8.80 14.30
CA ASP A 55 -26.24 7.51 13.65
C ASP A 55 -27.08 6.53 14.48
N ARG A 56 -27.30 6.78 15.79
CA ARG A 56 -27.87 5.79 16.73
C ARG A 56 -29.03 6.28 17.60
N ASP A 57 -29.42 7.53 17.51
CA ASP A 57 -30.48 8.15 18.34
C ASP A 57 -30.27 7.88 19.87
N ARG A 58 -29.00 7.83 20.27
CA ARG A 58 -28.55 7.59 21.65
C ARG A 58 -27.78 8.80 22.16
N VAL A 59 -27.85 9.04 23.50
CA VAL A 59 -27.03 10.04 24.12
C VAL A 59 -25.57 9.61 24.12
N GLU A 60 -24.71 10.34 23.39
CA GLU A 60 -23.27 10.13 23.31
C GLU A 60 -22.57 10.78 24.51
N GLU A 61 -22.97 12.01 24.84
CA GLU A 61 -22.40 12.78 25.94
C GLU A 61 -23.52 13.40 26.80
N LEU A 62 -23.32 13.40 28.10
CA LEU A 62 -24.27 13.96 29.10
C LEU A 62 -23.56 14.88 30.06
N TYR A 63 -23.99 16.15 30.08
CA TYR A 63 -23.54 17.19 30.97
C TYR A 63 -24.65 17.50 32.00
N THR A 64 -24.33 17.64 33.29
CA THR A 64 -25.33 17.80 34.33
C THR A 64 -24.94 18.88 35.37
N ALA A 65 -25.93 19.58 35.91
CA ALA A 65 -25.76 20.51 37.00
C ALA A 65 -26.75 20.22 38.14
N GLY A 66 -26.31 20.35 39.37
CA GLY A 66 -27.15 20.16 40.57
C GLY A 66 -27.58 18.71 40.83
N MET A 67 -26.95 17.71 40.20
CA MET A 67 -27.29 16.29 40.34
C MET A 67 -26.15 15.49 40.99
N THR A 68 -26.52 14.53 41.82
CA THR A 68 -25.59 13.52 42.35
C THR A 68 -25.30 12.44 41.28
N GLU A 69 -24.20 11.71 41.46
CA GLU A 69 -23.83 10.62 40.53
C GLU A 69 -24.90 9.50 40.48
N THR A 70 -25.62 9.28 41.58
CA THR A 70 -26.73 8.31 41.64
C THR A 70 -27.93 8.78 40.83
N GLU A 71 -28.29 10.07 40.96
CA GLU A 71 -29.37 10.69 40.18
C GLU A 71 -29.02 10.69 38.68
N ARG A 72 -27.77 11.00 38.34
CA ARG A 72 -27.26 10.98 36.98
C ARG A 72 -27.39 9.61 36.32
N ARG A 73 -27.13 8.48 37.02
CA ARG A 73 -27.25 7.13 36.49
C ARG A 73 -28.72 6.69 36.27
N HIS A 74 -29.67 7.26 36.97
CA HIS A 74 -31.10 6.98 36.85
C HIS A 74 -31.84 7.98 35.96
N LEU A 75 -31.08 8.85 35.29
CA LEU A 75 -31.65 9.91 34.47
C LEU A 75 -32.07 9.33 33.09
N ASP A 76 -33.31 8.84 33.02
CA ASP A 76 -33.97 8.51 31.77
C ASP A 76 -34.51 9.82 31.13
N LEU A 77 -33.57 10.74 30.82
CA LEU A 77 -33.89 12.08 30.28
C LEU A 77 -34.42 12.04 28.85
N PHE A 78 -34.22 10.93 28.16
CA PHE A 78 -34.62 10.79 26.79
C PHE A 78 -35.25 9.39 26.60
N PRO A 79 -36.55 9.22 26.92
CA PRO A 79 -37.24 8.02 26.44
C PRO A 79 -37.09 7.98 24.93
N GLY A 80 -36.73 6.82 24.37
CA GLY A 80 -36.53 6.57 22.95
C GLY A 80 -37.80 6.69 22.12
N ASP A 81 -38.50 7.76 22.29
CA ASP A 81 -39.69 8.16 21.55
C ASP A 81 -39.24 9.24 20.56
N SER A 82 -38.86 8.78 19.36
CA SER A 82 -38.55 9.57 18.17
C SER A 82 -39.73 10.46 17.70
N SER A 83 -40.84 10.48 18.45
CA SER A 83 -42.03 11.30 18.17
C SER A 83 -41.95 12.72 18.75
N GLY A 84 -40.90 13.06 19.52
CA GLY A 84 -40.68 14.39 20.02
C GLY A 84 -40.10 15.31 18.93
N GLY A 85 -40.95 15.86 18.10
CA GLY A 85 -40.63 16.91 17.13
C GLY A 85 -39.83 18.08 17.73
N PRO A 86 -39.37 19.05 16.93
CA PRO A 86 -38.50 20.16 17.34
C PRO A 86 -39.17 21.16 18.34
N ALA A 87 -40.25 20.79 18.97
CA ALA A 87 -40.99 21.63 19.88
C ALA A 87 -40.40 21.57 21.30
N ALA A 88 -40.05 22.72 21.86
CA ALA A 88 -39.77 22.83 23.26
C ALA A 88 -41.06 22.69 24.09
N LEU A 89 -41.01 21.94 25.18
CA LEU A 89 -42.15 21.59 26.00
C LEU A 89 -41.96 22.11 27.43
N ILE A 90 -43.04 22.66 28.02
CA ILE A 90 -43.20 22.88 29.44
C ILE A 90 -44.09 21.74 29.93
N GLU A 91 -43.59 20.90 30.84
CA GLU A 91 -44.38 19.85 31.48
C GLU A 91 -44.63 20.23 32.94
N GLU A 92 -45.92 20.31 33.34
CA GLU A 92 -46.36 20.48 34.73
C GLU A 92 -46.84 19.15 35.32
N ASP A 93 -46.79 19.04 36.65
CA ASP A 93 -47.21 17.87 37.42
C ASP A 93 -48.67 17.52 37.16
N GLY A 94 -48.95 16.36 36.56
CA GLY A 94 -50.32 15.89 36.32
C GLY A 94 -50.52 15.03 35.07
N GLN A 95 -49.53 14.92 34.16
CA GLN A 95 -49.62 14.00 33.00
C GLN A 95 -49.13 12.56 33.30
N ALA A 96 -49.78 11.55 32.71
CA ALA A 96 -49.43 10.14 32.92
C ALA A 96 -47.97 9.86 32.51
N ARG A 97 -47.15 9.47 33.49
CA ARG A 97 -45.71 9.22 33.31
C ARG A 97 -45.40 7.75 33.06
N PRO A 98 -44.38 7.45 32.26
CA PRO A 98 -43.78 6.13 32.23
C PRO A 98 -43.20 5.74 33.60
N PRO A 99 -43.29 4.46 34.03
CA PRO A 99 -42.71 4.00 35.30
C PRO A 99 -41.18 4.11 35.27
N GLY A 100 -40.60 4.73 36.33
CA GLY A 100 -39.14 4.86 36.52
C GLY A 100 -38.57 6.26 36.58
N ARG A 101 -39.38 7.31 36.34
CA ARG A 101 -38.96 8.74 36.40
C ARG A 101 -39.07 9.28 37.82
N PRO A 102 -38.05 9.97 38.37
CA PRO A 102 -38.19 10.67 39.63
C PRO A 102 -39.28 11.75 39.54
N PRO A 103 -40.02 12.04 40.60
CA PRO A 103 -41.10 13.03 40.61
C PRO A 103 -40.54 14.46 40.56
N ALA A 104 -40.19 14.94 39.36
CA ALA A 104 -39.88 16.37 39.19
C ALA A 104 -41.20 17.15 39.20
N ARG A 105 -41.30 18.16 40.05
CA ARG A 105 -42.52 18.98 40.20
C ARG A 105 -42.75 19.91 39.01
N SER A 106 -41.70 20.22 38.24
CA SER A 106 -41.75 20.99 37.00
C SER A 106 -40.56 20.65 36.14
N PHE A 107 -40.73 20.59 34.82
CA PHE A 107 -39.71 20.23 33.84
C PHE A 107 -39.84 21.12 32.61
N LEU A 108 -38.68 21.58 32.09
CA LEU A 108 -38.60 22.37 30.86
C LEU A 108 -37.56 21.80 29.96
N ARG A 109 -37.88 21.59 28.67
CA ARG A 109 -36.99 21.03 27.66
C ARG A 109 -36.93 21.90 26.42
N ALA A 110 -35.74 22.11 25.89
CA ALA A 110 -35.50 22.75 24.60
C ALA A 110 -34.61 21.89 23.72
N PRO A 111 -34.95 21.67 22.44
CA PRO A 111 -34.07 21.00 21.51
C PRO A 111 -32.87 21.86 21.19
N ILE A 112 -31.70 21.20 20.92
CA ILE A 112 -30.47 21.85 20.49
C ILE A 112 -30.40 21.75 18.95
N PRO A 113 -30.79 22.84 18.23
CA PRO A 113 -30.82 22.83 16.79
C PRO A 113 -29.42 23.09 16.21
N VAL A 114 -29.02 22.29 15.20
CA VAL A 114 -27.88 22.59 14.34
C VAL A 114 -28.38 22.48 12.89
N HIS A 115 -28.53 23.61 12.22
CA HIS A 115 -29.17 23.68 10.88
C HIS A 115 -30.62 23.14 10.91
N THR A 116 -30.82 21.99 10.27
CA THR A 116 -32.15 21.32 10.17
C THR A 116 -32.31 20.12 11.10
N GLU A 117 -31.26 19.76 11.84
CA GLU A 117 -31.22 18.57 12.70
C GLU A 117 -31.22 18.95 14.18
N VAL A 118 -31.73 18.02 15.00
CA VAL A 118 -31.68 18.17 16.46
C VAL A 118 -30.53 17.30 16.98
N PHE A 119 -29.50 17.94 17.50
CA PHE A 119 -28.29 17.28 18.03
C PHE A 119 -28.37 16.92 19.49
N GLY A 120 -29.47 17.23 20.16
CA GLY A 120 -29.65 16.93 21.56
C GLY A 120 -30.73 17.77 22.19
N HIS A 121 -30.79 17.71 23.52
CA HIS A 121 -31.75 18.46 24.29
C HIS A 121 -31.09 19.09 25.51
N LEU A 122 -31.48 20.32 25.80
CA LEU A 122 -31.16 21.01 27.05
C LEU A 122 -32.42 20.99 27.95
N CYS A 123 -32.26 20.49 29.17
CA CYS A 123 -33.34 20.27 30.11
C CYS A 123 -33.03 20.94 31.45
N VAL A 124 -34.06 21.49 32.11
CA VAL A 124 -33.99 21.96 33.50
C VAL A 124 -35.21 21.47 34.27
N ALA A 125 -35.02 21.23 35.56
CA ALA A 125 -36.08 20.69 36.41
C ALA A 125 -36.04 21.29 37.79
N GLU A 126 -37.19 21.24 38.52
CA GLU A 126 -37.37 21.68 39.91
C GLU A 126 -37.03 23.15 40.11
N LYS A 127 -37.82 24.05 39.52
CA LYS A 127 -37.68 25.48 39.77
C LYS A 127 -37.99 25.80 41.22
N SER A 128 -37.10 26.57 41.87
CA SER A 128 -37.22 26.92 43.29
C SER A 128 -38.32 27.96 43.59
N SER A 129 -38.72 28.74 42.59
CA SER A 129 -39.67 29.84 42.74
C SER A 129 -40.86 29.73 41.79
N GLY A 130 -41.77 28.76 42.03
CA GLY A 130 -42.96 28.56 41.21
C GLY A 130 -42.77 27.70 39.94
N PRO A 131 -43.77 27.62 39.06
CA PRO A 131 -43.66 26.88 37.78
C PRO A 131 -42.75 27.62 36.81
N PHE A 132 -42.25 26.90 35.78
CA PHE A 132 -41.57 27.51 34.64
C PHE A 132 -42.56 28.31 33.79
N ASP A 133 -42.09 29.43 33.26
CA ASP A 133 -42.90 30.34 32.43
C ASP A 133 -42.28 30.51 31.02
N ASP A 134 -42.97 31.26 30.16
CA ASP A 134 -42.51 31.53 28.77
C ASP A 134 -41.19 32.27 28.74
N THR A 135 -40.82 33.02 29.76
CA THR A 135 -39.53 33.72 29.89
C THR A 135 -38.40 32.71 30.12
N ASP A 136 -38.62 31.71 30.99
CA ASP A 136 -37.67 30.62 31.24
C ASP A 136 -37.46 29.79 29.96
N LEU A 137 -38.57 29.52 29.24
CA LEU A 137 -38.51 28.82 27.96
C LEU A 137 -37.72 29.60 26.90
N ALA A 138 -37.92 30.92 26.83
CA ALA A 138 -37.18 31.76 25.89
C ALA A 138 -35.67 31.77 26.21
N LEU A 139 -35.30 31.85 27.49
CA LEU A 139 -33.92 31.77 27.95
C LEU A 139 -33.30 30.40 27.60
N LEU A 140 -34.00 29.33 27.89
CA LEU A 140 -33.52 27.98 27.60
C LEU A 140 -33.30 27.74 26.09
N ARG A 141 -34.22 28.27 25.25
CA ARG A 141 -34.07 28.23 23.79
C ARG A 141 -32.84 28.98 23.30
N VAL A 142 -32.51 30.12 23.86
CA VAL A 142 -31.30 30.89 23.50
C VAL A 142 -30.06 30.10 23.86
N LEU A 143 -30.01 29.50 25.07
CA LEU A 143 -28.89 28.68 25.51
C LEU A 143 -28.77 27.40 24.69
N ALA A 144 -29.88 26.74 24.34
CA ALA A 144 -29.89 25.58 23.48
C ALA A 144 -29.39 25.91 22.05
N ALA A 145 -29.75 27.08 21.51
CA ALA A 145 -29.22 27.57 20.24
C ALA A 145 -27.69 27.79 20.27
N GLN A 146 -27.19 28.37 21.38
CA GLN A 146 -25.74 28.53 21.59
C GLN A 146 -25.01 27.20 21.71
N ALA A 147 -25.58 26.22 22.42
CA ALA A 147 -25.05 24.86 22.44
C ALA A 147 -24.99 24.24 21.02
N GLY A 148 -26.03 24.45 20.21
CA GLY A 148 -26.07 24.04 18.83
C GLY A 148 -24.93 24.61 17.97
N ILE A 149 -24.66 25.91 18.13
CA ILE A 149 -23.55 26.58 17.45
C ILE A 149 -22.21 25.96 17.89
N ALA A 150 -21.99 25.77 19.19
CA ALA A 150 -20.77 25.19 19.73
C ALA A 150 -20.53 23.76 19.22
N ILE A 151 -21.56 22.91 19.27
CA ILE A 151 -21.51 21.52 18.77
C ILE A 151 -21.26 21.52 17.28
N GLY A 152 -21.98 22.36 16.51
CA GLY A 152 -21.78 22.45 15.04
C GLY A 152 -20.35 22.84 14.65
N ASN A 153 -19.82 23.88 15.31
CA ASN A 153 -18.45 24.35 15.10
C ASN A 153 -17.41 23.26 15.44
N ALA A 154 -17.55 22.58 16.58
CA ALA A 154 -16.66 21.53 17.02
C ALA A 154 -16.66 20.33 16.04
N ARG A 155 -17.84 19.93 15.55
CA ARG A 155 -17.98 18.88 14.54
C ARG A 155 -17.33 19.27 13.20
N LEU A 156 -17.58 20.48 12.72
CA LEU A 156 -16.94 20.99 11.49
C LEU A 156 -15.42 21.02 11.63
N TYR A 157 -14.92 21.52 12.77
CA TYR A 157 -13.49 21.55 13.04
C TYR A 157 -12.88 20.14 13.13
N GLY A 158 -13.56 19.23 13.84
CA GLY A 158 -13.16 17.83 13.94
C GLY A 158 -13.06 17.15 12.57
N THR A 159 -14.07 17.33 11.72
CA THR A 159 -14.12 16.80 10.35
C THR A 159 -13.00 17.40 9.48
N ALA A 160 -12.79 18.72 9.54
CA ALA A 160 -11.73 19.38 8.78
C ALA A 160 -10.34 18.86 9.19
N ARG A 161 -10.09 18.75 10.51
CA ARG A 161 -8.83 18.23 11.05
C ARG A 161 -8.61 16.75 10.73
N GLN A 162 -9.67 15.95 10.70
CA GLN A 162 -9.59 14.55 10.26
C GLN A 162 -9.20 14.47 8.78
N ARG A 163 -9.86 15.24 7.91
CA ARG A 163 -9.53 15.32 6.49
C ARG A 163 -8.09 15.75 6.25
N GLU A 164 -7.63 16.79 6.96
CA GLU A 164 -6.25 17.27 6.89
C GLU A 164 -5.23 16.18 7.23
N ARG A 165 -5.46 15.43 8.31
CA ARG A 165 -4.59 14.29 8.71
C ARG A 165 -4.51 13.22 7.62
N TRP A 166 -5.63 12.87 6.99
CA TRP A 166 -5.67 11.89 5.92
C TRP A 166 -4.91 12.37 4.68
N ILE A 167 -5.10 13.64 4.28
CA ILE A 167 -4.37 14.24 3.14
C ILE A 167 -2.87 14.26 3.42
N ALA A 168 -2.46 14.74 4.60
CA ALA A 168 -1.05 14.79 4.99
C ALA A 168 -0.44 13.37 5.05
N GLY A 169 -1.20 12.38 5.55
CA GLY A 169 -0.77 11.00 5.58
C GLY A 169 -0.58 10.38 4.20
N ALA A 170 -1.47 10.65 3.26
CA ALA A 170 -1.35 10.18 1.87
C ALA A 170 -0.16 10.83 1.15
N ALA A 171 0.06 12.14 1.36
CA ALA A 171 1.25 12.83 0.83
C ALA A 171 2.56 12.26 1.39
N ALA A 172 2.59 11.95 2.71
CA ALA A 172 3.75 11.35 3.35
C ALA A 172 4.05 9.94 2.80
N VAL A 173 3.01 9.13 2.54
CA VAL A 173 3.16 7.82 1.88
C VAL A 173 3.75 8.00 0.48
N THR A 174 3.18 8.89 -0.33
CA THR A 174 3.67 9.15 -1.69
C THR A 174 5.15 9.56 -1.68
N THR A 175 5.55 10.46 -0.78
CA THR A 175 6.94 10.90 -0.64
C THR A 175 7.85 9.73 -0.24
N ALA A 176 7.46 8.92 0.76
CA ALA A 176 8.25 7.79 1.22
C ALA A 176 8.47 6.74 0.12
N LEU A 177 7.43 6.45 -0.68
CA LEU A 177 7.50 5.49 -1.79
C LEU A 177 8.40 5.96 -2.92
N LEU A 178 8.41 7.27 -3.24
CA LEU A 178 9.24 7.84 -4.31
C LEU A 178 10.69 8.09 -3.90
N THR A 179 11.05 8.00 -2.61
CA THR A 179 12.42 8.20 -2.12
C THR A 179 13.26 6.93 -2.02
N GLY A 180 12.80 5.81 -2.56
CA GLY A 180 13.64 4.62 -2.80
C GLY A 180 13.63 3.58 -1.67
N THR A 181 12.47 3.30 -1.08
CA THR A 181 12.27 2.15 -0.19
C THR A 181 12.07 0.85 -0.99
N ASP A 182 12.50 -0.28 -0.44
CA ASP A 182 12.20 -1.61 -0.99
C ASP A 182 10.67 -1.82 -1.07
N ALA A 183 10.20 -2.63 -2.02
CA ALA A 183 8.78 -2.88 -2.24
C ALA A 183 8.06 -3.43 -0.99
N ALA A 184 8.73 -4.25 -0.18
CA ALA A 184 8.20 -4.75 1.09
C ALA A 184 8.04 -3.64 2.13
N ASP A 185 9.02 -2.73 2.22
CA ASP A 185 8.98 -1.55 3.10
C ASP A 185 7.89 -0.57 2.65
N ALA A 186 7.66 -0.48 1.32
CA ALA A 186 6.60 0.34 0.73
C ALA A 186 5.20 -0.11 1.20
N LEU A 187 4.90 -1.40 1.11
CA LEU A 187 3.63 -1.97 1.57
C LEU A 187 3.44 -1.83 3.08
N MET A 188 4.50 -2.03 3.87
CA MET A 188 4.46 -1.83 5.31
C MET A 188 4.17 -0.36 5.67
N THR A 189 4.78 0.59 4.96
CA THR A 189 4.54 2.03 5.15
C THR A 189 3.07 2.39 4.90
N VAL A 190 2.47 1.88 3.82
CA VAL A 190 1.05 2.07 3.51
C VAL A 190 0.17 1.50 4.62
N ALA A 191 0.43 0.25 5.03
CA ALA A 191 -0.33 -0.46 6.07
C ALA A 191 -0.29 0.28 7.42
N GLU A 192 0.89 0.71 7.85
CA GLU A 192 1.10 1.41 9.11
C GLU A 192 0.41 2.78 9.12
N ARG A 193 0.60 3.59 8.09
CA ARG A 193 -0.02 4.92 8.00
C ARG A 193 -1.53 4.84 7.96
N ALA A 194 -2.08 3.94 7.16
CA ALA A 194 -3.53 3.72 7.11
C ALA A 194 -4.10 3.27 8.46
N ARG A 195 -3.40 2.34 9.15
CA ARG A 195 -3.78 1.88 10.48
C ARG A 195 -3.89 3.04 11.48
N VAL A 196 -2.88 3.89 11.54
CA VAL A 196 -2.85 5.04 12.47
C VAL A 196 -3.95 6.04 12.13
N LEU A 197 -4.13 6.37 10.84
CA LEU A 197 -5.15 7.33 10.39
C LEU A 197 -6.58 6.85 10.65
N ALA A 198 -6.85 5.56 10.43
CA ALA A 198 -8.17 4.95 10.62
C ALA A 198 -8.46 4.61 12.09
N GLY A 199 -7.47 4.72 12.99
CA GLY A 199 -7.56 4.20 14.35
C GLY A 199 -7.87 2.71 14.36
N ALA A 200 -7.27 1.95 13.42
CA ALA A 200 -7.45 0.52 13.31
C ALA A 200 -6.48 -0.24 14.23
N SER A 201 -6.87 -1.43 14.67
CA SER A 201 -6.02 -2.33 15.46
C SER A 201 -4.94 -3.02 14.61
N ALA A 202 -5.21 -3.19 13.31
CA ALA A 202 -4.22 -3.63 12.34
C ALA A 202 -4.40 -2.92 11.00
N GLY A 203 -3.30 -2.76 10.25
CA GLY A 203 -3.28 -2.40 8.85
C GLY A 203 -2.67 -3.56 8.08
N VAL A 204 -3.40 -4.12 7.14
CA VAL A 204 -3.05 -5.37 6.47
C VAL A 204 -3.11 -5.18 4.97
N ILE A 205 -2.07 -5.65 4.27
CA ILE A 205 -2.07 -5.69 2.79
C ILE A 205 -2.21 -7.14 2.34
N LEU A 206 -3.18 -7.37 1.46
CA LEU A 206 -3.39 -8.63 0.77
C LEU A 206 -3.01 -8.48 -0.70
N GLN A 207 -2.38 -9.50 -1.27
CA GLN A 207 -2.08 -9.56 -2.70
C GLN A 207 -2.74 -10.78 -3.35
N PRO A 208 -3.10 -10.68 -4.65
CA PRO A 208 -3.64 -11.82 -5.39
C PRO A 208 -2.64 -12.98 -5.46
N THR A 209 -3.14 -14.22 -5.31
CA THR A 209 -2.36 -15.44 -5.50
C THR A 209 -2.59 -16.02 -6.90
N GLU A 210 -1.68 -16.88 -7.37
CA GLU A 210 -1.81 -17.58 -8.67
C GLU A 210 -3.04 -18.49 -8.72
N GLU A 211 -3.50 -18.98 -7.57
CA GLU A 211 -4.68 -19.85 -7.42
C GLU A 211 -6.00 -19.07 -7.47
N GLY A 212 -5.94 -17.74 -7.62
CA GLY A 212 -7.12 -16.87 -7.72
C GLY A 212 -7.71 -16.45 -6.36
N GLY A 213 -6.97 -16.66 -5.27
CA GLY A 213 -7.26 -16.15 -3.92
C GLY A 213 -6.55 -14.83 -3.61
N MET A 214 -6.51 -14.47 -2.33
CA MET A 214 -5.66 -13.38 -1.82
C MET A 214 -4.95 -13.82 -0.55
N GLU A 215 -3.65 -13.50 -0.44
CA GLU A 215 -2.82 -13.78 0.73
C GLU A 215 -2.43 -12.47 1.43
N ILE A 216 -2.42 -12.50 2.76
CA ILE A 216 -1.90 -11.41 3.58
C ILE A 216 -0.37 -11.43 3.53
N VAL A 217 0.22 -10.48 2.82
CA VAL A 217 1.68 -10.36 2.65
C VAL A 217 2.33 -9.44 3.68
N THR A 218 1.56 -8.51 4.26
CA THR A 218 2.07 -7.49 5.19
C THR A 218 1.03 -7.17 6.24
N ALA A 219 1.46 -7.02 7.50
CA ALA A 219 0.60 -6.62 8.61
C ALA A 219 1.33 -5.68 9.58
N SER A 220 0.81 -4.47 9.74
CA SER A 220 1.18 -3.52 10.78
C SER A 220 0.20 -3.63 11.95
N THR A 221 0.66 -4.04 13.10
CA THR A 221 -0.15 -4.16 14.34
C THR A 221 0.73 -3.91 15.56
N PRO A 222 0.20 -3.32 16.64
CA PRO A 222 0.90 -3.26 17.92
C PRO A 222 0.95 -4.63 18.64
N ASP A 223 0.06 -5.55 18.26
CA ASP A 223 0.02 -6.92 18.78
C ASP A 223 0.94 -7.86 17.95
N ASP A 224 1.13 -9.11 18.40
CA ASP A 224 1.91 -10.08 17.63
C ASP A 224 1.28 -10.32 16.24
N PRO A 225 2.02 -10.07 15.13
CA PRO A 225 1.54 -10.33 13.77
C PRO A 225 1.48 -11.83 13.43
N ALA A 226 1.99 -12.71 14.31
CA ALA A 226 1.97 -14.15 14.09
C ALA A 226 0.55 -14.67 13.85
N GLY A 227 0.39 -15.41 12.76
CA GLY A 227 -0.89 -15.97 12.31
C GLY A 227 -1.79 -14.98 11.58
N ILE A 228 -1.34 -13.73 11.33
CA ILE A 228 -2.01 -12.80 10.42
C ILE A 228 -1.37 -12.90 9.02
N VAL A 229 -0.06 -12.72 8.93
CA VAL A 229 0.69 -12.87 7.68
C VAL A 229 0.65 -14.31 7.21
N GLY A 230 0.41 -14.54 5.92
CA GLY A 230 0.21 -15.85 5.32
C GLY A 230 -1.23 -16.38 5.39
N ALA A 231 -2.17 -15.65 6.03
CA ALA A 231 -3.58 -16.03 5.98
C ALA A 231 -4.17 -15.74 4.58
N VAL A 232 -4.96 -16.69 4.07
CA VAL A 232 -5.50 -16.65 2.71
C VAL A 232 -7.01 -16.43 2.73
N ILE A 233 -7.50 -15.63 1.78
CA ILE A 233 -8.91 -15.57 1.38
C ILE A 233 -9.07 -16.53 0.20
N GLU A 234 -9.91 -17.53 0.38
CA GLU A 234 -10.18 -18.56 -0.63
C GLU A 234 -10.79 -17.98 -1.91
N PRO A 235 -10.46 -18.56 -3.08
CA PRO A 235 -11.08 -18.20 -4.35
C PRO A 235 -12.61 -18.32 -4.30
N GLY A 236 -13.30 -17.34 -4.91
CA GLY A 236 -14.77 -17.36 -5.01
C GLY A 236 -15.51 -16.92 -3.74
N SER A 237 -14.81 -16.47 -2.69
CA SER A 237 -15.49 -15.85 -1.54
C SER A 237 -16.24 -14.57 -1.97
N PRO A 238 -17.41 -14.25 -1.39
CA PRO A 238 -18.17 -13.05 -1.77
C PRO A 238 -17.37 -11.75 -1.58
N VAL A 239 -16.53 -11.69 -0.55
CA VAL A 239 -15.63 -10.55 -0.29
C VAL A 239 -14.62 -10.40 -1.43
N LEU A 240 -14.02 -11.51 -1.86
CA LEU A 240 -13.02 -11.49 -2.92
C LEU A 240 -13.60 -11.06 -4.25
N VAL A 241 -14.80 -11.55 -4.60
CA VAL A 241 -15.50 -11.17 -5.85
C VAL A 241 -15.76 -9.65 -5.88
N GLN A 242 -16.19 -9.07 -4.77
CA GLN A 242 -16.42 -7.62 -4.65
C GLN A 242 -15.12 -6.83 -4.79
N LEU A 243 -14.05 -7.25 -4.09
CA LEU A 243 -12.75 -6.60 -4.15
C LEU A 243 -12.09 -6.68 -5.54
N LEU A 244 -12.21 -7.82 -6.22
CA LEU A 244 -11.75 -7.98 -7.61
C LEU A 244 -12.55 -7.09 -8.59
N GLY A 245 -13.80 -6.80 -8.28
CA GLY A 245 -14.63 -5.82 -8.99
C GLY A 245 -14.22 -4.37 -8.75
N GLY A 246 -13.27 -4.12 -7.85
CA GLY A 246 -12.80 -2.76 -7.50
C GLY A 246 -13.70 -2.06 -6.48
N GLU A 247 -14.62 -2.78 -5.86
CA GLU A 247 -15.55 -2.23 -4.87
C GLU A 247 -15.02 -2.45 -3.43
N PRO A 248 -15.07 -1.43 -2.56
CA PRO A 248 -14.70 -1.59 -1.16
C PRO A 248 -15.71 -2.45 -0.40
N VAL A 249 -15.23 -3.20 0.60
CA VAL A 249 -16.05 -4.02 1.48
C VAL A 249 -16.01 -3.44 2.89
N PHE A 250 -17.19 -3.17 3.45
CA PHE A 250 -17.36 -2.71 4.82
C PHE A 250 -18.11 -3.78 5.62
N VAL A 251 -17.59 -4.08 6.80
CA VAL A 251 -18.08 -5.15 7.68
C VAL A 251 -18.27 -4.56 9.08
N GLU A 252 -19.43 -4.76 9.68
CA GLU A 252 -19.72 -4.27 11.03
C GLU A 252 -19.06 -5.15 12.13
N ASP A 253 -19.01 -6.46 11.93
CA ASP A 253 -18.30 -7.40 12.79
C ASP A 253 -17.73 -8.57 11.98
N SER A 254 -16.42 -8.58 11.78
CA SER A 254 -15.71 -9.62 11.01
C SER A 254 -15.89 -11.01 11.59
N ALA A 255 -16.08 -11.13 12.91
CA ALA A 255 -16.23 -12.42 13.56
C ALA A 255 -17.55 -13.12 13.22
N THR A 256 -18.60 -12.35 12.97
CA THR A 256 -19.97 -12.86 12.74
C THR A 256 -20.44 -12.73 11.30
N ASP A 257 -19.79 -11.92 10.47
CA ASP A 257 -20.16 -11.75 9.07
C ASP A 257 -19.88 -13.04 8.27
N PRO A 258 -20.92 -13.66 7.66
CA PRO A 258 -20.77 -14.92 6.93
C PRO A 258 -19.91 -14.81 5.66
N ARG A 259 -19.70 -13.59 5.14
CA ARG A 259 -18.84 -13.34 3.97
C ARG A 259 -17.36 -13.47 4.30
N MET A 260 -16.99 -13.35 5.59
CA MET A 260 -15.60 -13.44 6.06
C MET A 260 -15.21 -14.90 6.25
N THR A 261 -14.21 -15.36 5.51
CA THR A 261 -13.76 -16.77 5.50
C THR A 261 -12.39 -16.99 6.14
N THR A 262 -11.63 -15.90 6.39
CA THR A 262 -10.28 -15.99 6.96
C THR A 262 -10.29 -16.52 8.40
N GLY A 263 -9.30 -17.36 8.76
CA GLY A 263 -9.16 -17.89 10.11
C GLY A 263 -8.96 -16.82 11.19
N VAL A 264 -8.43 -15.65 10.82
CA VAL A 264 -8.15 -14.53 11.73
C VAL A 264 -9.39 -13.67 12.03
N ARG A 265 -10.51 -13.87 11.33
CA ARG A 265 -11.73 -13.06 11.47
C ARG A 265 -12.25 -12.93 12.90
N SER A 266 -12.11 -14.00 13.69
CA SER A 266 -12.62 -14.05 15.08
C SER A 266 -11.95 -13.05 16.02
N ARG A 267 -10.78 -12.52 15.66
CA ARG A 267 -10.01 -11.53 16.44
C ARG A 267 -10.55 -10.11 16.25
N PHE A 268 -11.31 -9.85 15.18
CA PHE A 268 -11.66 -8.51 14.73
C PHE A 268 -13.17 -8.26 14.73
N GLY A 269 -13.53 -7.00 14.93
CA GLY A 269 -14.88 -6.47 14.83
C GLY A 269 -15.08 -5.68 13.52
N PRO A 270 -15.41 -4.37 13.61
CA PRO A 270 -15.60 -3.53 12.42
C PRO A 270 -14.37 -3.52 11.52
N SER A 271 -14.56 -3.69 10.21
CA SER A 271 -13.46 -3.77 9.24
C SER A 271 -13.79 -3.08 7.94
N MET A 272 -12.78 -2.45 7.35
CA MET A 272 -12.80 -1.93 5.98
C MET A 272 -11.80 -2.70 5.14
N MET A 273 -12.19 -3.13 3.94
CA MET A 273 -11.31 -3.70 2.93
C MET A 273 -11.39 -2.85 1.67
N LEU A 274 -10.29 -2.24 1.31
CA LEU A 274 -10.20 -1.20 0.30
C LEU A 274 -9.29 -1.69 -0.83
N PRO A 275 -9.80 -1.79 -2.09
CA PRO A 275 -8.98 -2.23 -3.20
C PRO A 275 -7.90 -1.19 -3.52
N LEU A 276 -6.65 -1.63 -3.60
CA LEU A 276 -5.54 -0.86 -4.13
C LEU A 276 -5.50 -1.08 -5.64
N GLN A 277 -6.15 -0.19 -6.38
CA GLN A 277 -6.33 -0.33 -7.82
C GLN A 277 -5.80 0.88 -8.57
N SER A 278 -5.09 0.64 -9.66
CA SER A 278 -4.62 1.67 -10.58
C SER A 278 -4.74 1.20 -12.02
N GLY A 279 -5.28 2.07 -12.90
CA GLY A 279 -5.47 1.75 -14.32
C GLY A 279 -6.35 0.52 -14.59
N GLY A 280 -7.31 0.20 -13.70
CA GLY A 280 -8.18 -0.99 -13.81
C GLY A 280 -7.52 -2.30 -13.34
N ARG A 281 -6.27 -2.27 -12.90
CA ARG A 281 -5.55 -3.43 -12.35
C ARG A 281 -5.56 -3.39 -10.82
N LEU A 282 -6.00 -4.46 -10.18
CA LEU A 282 -5.89 -4.66 -8.74
C LEU A 282 -4.44 -5.04 -8.39
N ILE A 283 -3.81 -4.22 -7.54
CA ILE A 283 -2.44 -4.44 -7.02
C ILE A 283 -2.50 -5.26 -5.75
N GLY A 284 -3.55 -5.01 -4.94
CA GLY A 284 -3.78 -5.64 -3.66
C GLY A 284 -5.02 -5.07 -2.98
N THR A 285 -5.18 -5.40 -1.72
CA THR A 285 -6.26 -4.88 -0.86
C THR A 285 -5.67 -4.41 0.46
N LEU A 286 -6.04 -3.20 0.87
CA LEU A 286 -5.75 -2.67 2.21
C LEU A 286 -6.92 -3.02 3.13
N ALA A 287 -6.67 -3.82 4.16
CA ALA A 287 -7.66 -4.14 5.18
C ALA A 287 -7.33 -3.44 6.52
N LEU A 288 -8.34 -2.82 7.11
CA LEU A 288 -8.25 -2.03 8.33
C LEU A 288 -9.28 -2.53 9.36
N PRO A 289 -8.98 -3.60 10.09
CA PRO A 289 -9.86 -4.10 11.15
C PRO A 289 -9.68 -3.34 12.47
N ARG A 290 -10.78 -3.15 13.20
CA ARG A 290 -10.83 -2.72 14.61
C ARG A 290 -11.00 -3.94 15.52
N ARG A 291 -10.76 -3.77 16.81
CA ARG A 291 -11.04 -4.81 17.80
C ARG A 291 -12.54 -5.02 17.97
N ARG A 292 -12.92 -6.20 18.43
CA ARG A 292 -14.32 -6.48 18.76
C ARG A 292 -14.81 -5.54 19.85
N GLY A 293 -16.02 -5.00 19.65
CA GLY A 293 -16.64 -4.07 20.57
C GLY A 293 -16.20 -2.61 20.38
N GLU A 294 -15.23 -2.32 19.53
CA GLU A 294 -14.94 -0.94 19.13
C GLU A 294 -16.05 -0.37 18.23
N ARG A 295 -16.12 0.96 18.16
CA ARG A 295 -17.13 1.66 17.35
C ARG A 295 -16.99 1.29 15.86
N PRO A 296 -18.08 1.19 15.11
CA PRO A 296 -18.06 1.06 13.67
C PRO A 296 -17.36 2.25 13.00
N TYR A 297 -16.96 2.06 11.75
CA TYR A 297 -16.45 3.14 10.91
C TYR A 297 -17.58 4.05 10.45
N THR A 298 -17.41 5.36 10.61
CA THR A 298 -18.35 6.37 10.10
C THR A 298 -18.26 6.48 8.58
N GLU A 299 -19.27 7.04 7.93
CA GLU A 299 -19.22 7.29 6.46
C GLU A 299 -18.05 8.19 6.08
N MET A 300 -17.64 9.12 6.95
CA MET A 300 -16.45 9.94 6.74
C MET A 300 -15.17 9.10 6.80
N ASP A 301 -15.04 8.17 7.76
CA ASP A 301 -13.90 7.24 7.84
C ASP A 301 -13.79 6.41 6.55
N LYS A 302 -14.91 5.85 6.08
CA LYS A 302 -14.99 5.04 4.85
C LYS A 302 -14.56 5.84 3.62
N LEU A 303 -15.09 7.06 3.47
CA LEU A 303 -14.75 7.94 2.36
C LEU A 303 -13.25 8.29 2.32
N LEU A 304 -12.71 8.75 3.46
CA LEU A 304 -11.33 9.18 3.56
C LEU A 304 -10.34 8.01 3.38
N ALA A 305 -10.67 6.84 3.94
CA ALA A 305 -9.85 5.64 3.78
C ALA A 305 -9.87 5.14 2.32
N THR A 306 -11.01 5.21 1.63
CA THR A 306 -11.12 4.85 0.20
C THR A 306 -10.28 5.80 -0.67
N GLN A 307 -10.32 7.11 -0.39
CA GLN A 307 -9.48 8.09 -1.09
C GLN A 307 -7.99 7.82 -0.85
N PHE A 308 -7.60 7.53 0.40
CA PHE A 308 -6.24 7.16 0.74
C PHE A 308 -5.77 5.91 -0.01
N ALA A 309 -6.58 4.84 -0.04
CA ALA A 309 -6.27 3.61 -0.75
C ALA A 309 -6.02 3.85 -2.25
N SER A 310 -6.85 4.69 -2.89
CA SER A 310 -6.67 5.05 -4.30
C SER A 310 -5.37 5.83 -4.54
N GLN A 311 -5.00 6.76 -3.64
CA GLN A 311 -3.74 7.51 -3.74
C GLN A 311 -2.53 6.63 -3.46
N ALA A 312 -2.61 5.74 -2.47
CA ALA A 312 -1.56 4.77 -2.15
C ALA A 312 -1.31 3.80 -3.32
N ALA A 313 -2.37 3.32 -3.97
CA ALA A 313 -2.26 2.47 -5.15
C ALA A 313 -1.53 3.17 -6.31
N LEU A 314 -1.87 4.44 -6.58
CA LEU A 314 -1.17 5.23 -7.60
C LEU A 314 0.31 5.42 -7.24
N ALA A 315 0.61 5.74 -5.98
CA ALA A 315 1.98 5.94 -5.51
C ALA A 315 2.81 4.65 -5.61
N LEU A 316 2.23 3.48 -5.30
CA LEU A 316 2.88 2.17 -5.47
C LEU A 316 3.25 1.90 -6.93
N VAL A 317 2.33 2.16 -7.87
CA VAL A 317 2.62 1.97 -9.32
C VAL A 317 3.70 2.92 -9.81
N LEU A 318 3.69 4.17 -9.34
CA LEU A 318 4.72 5.14 -9.72
C LEU A 318 6.10 4.75 -9.17
N ALA A 319 6.16 4.26 -7.94
CA ALA A 319 7.40 3.78 -7.32
C ALA A 319 7.96 2.56 -8.07
N ASP A 320 7.12 1.60 -8.41
CA ASP A 320 7.49 0.41 -9.19
C ASP A 320 8.03 0.81 -10.58
N ALA A 321 7.30 1.67 -11.30
CA ALA A 321 7.72 2.18 -12.60
C ALA A 321 9.02 3.01 -12.54
N GLN A 322 9.29 3.67 -11.42
CA GLN A 322 10.55 4.40 -11.22
C GLN A 322 11.70 3.43 -10.96
N ALA A 323 11.50 2.42 -10.12
CA ALA A 323 12.49 1.37 -9.88
C ALA A 323 12.88 0.63 -11.18
N ASP A 324 11.88 0.30 -12.01
CA ASP A 324 12.13 -0.30 -13.33
C ASP A 324 12.96 0.61 -14.25
N ARG A 325 12.66 1.91 -14.26
CA ARG A 325 13.44 2.88 -15.06
C ARG A 325 14.88 3.02 -14.58
N GLU A 326 15.10 3.05 -13.28
CA GLU A 326 16.43 3.10 -12.70
C GLU A 326 17.25 1.85 -13.06
N GLN A 327 16.62 0.67 -13.01
CA GLN A 327 17.25 -0.57 -13.45
C GLN A 327 17.60 -0.53 -14.95
N LEU A 328 16.68 -0.09 -15.80
CA LEU A 328 16.93 0.05 -17.24
C LEU A 328 18.06 1.03 -17.52
N ALA A 329 18.12 2.17 -16.83
CA ALA A 329 19.18 3.15 -16.99
C ALA A 329 20.57 2.57 -16.62
N VAL A 330 20.64 1.73 -15.58
CA VAL A 330 21.87 1.02 -15.23
C VAL A 330 22.28 0.02 -16.33
N TYR A 331 21.33 -0.68 -16.94
CA TYR A 331 21.63 -1.58 -18.07
C TYR A 331 22.12 -0.81 -19.30
N GLU A 332 21.45 0.27 -19.67
CA GLU A 332 21.84 1.12 -20.80
C GLU A 332 23.24 1.73 -20.60
N ASP A 333 23.56 2.16 -19.39
CA ASP A 333 24.87 2.70 -19.06
C ASP A 333 25.99 1.65 -19.14
N ARG A 334 25.73 0.44 -18.62
CA ARG A 334 26.65 -0.71 -18.75
C ARG A 334 26.89 -1.10 -20.20
N ASP A 335 25.85 -1.13 -21.02
CA ASP A 335 25.97 -1.49 -22.43
C ASP A 335 26.70 -0.40 -23.23
N ARG A 336 26.51 0.88 -22.88
CA ARG A 336 27.28 1.98 -23.43
C ARG A 336 28.76 1.88 -23.08
N ILE A 337 29.09 1.66 -21.80
CA ILE A 337 30.46 1.52 -21.33
C ILE A 337 31.13 0.32 -22.03
N ALA A 338 30.44 -0.79 -22.17
CA ALA A 338 30.95 -1.97 -22.84
C ALA A 338 31.29 -1.70 -24.33
N ARG A 339 30.43 -0.95 -25.04
CA ARG A 339 30.68 -0.54 -26.43
C ARG A 339 31.87 0.43 -26.53
N ASP A 340 31.91 1.43 -25.68
CA ASP A 340 33.01 2.43 -25.64
C ASP A 340 34.35 1.75 -25.35
N LEU A 341 34.40 0.79 -24.45
CA LEU A 341 35.60 -0.02 -24.17
C LEU A 341 35.99 -0.88 -25.38
N HIS A 342 35.01 -1.53 -26.03
CA HIS A 342 35.29 -2.32 -27.22
C HIS A 342 35.89 -1.46 -28.35
N ASP A 343 35.27 -0.33 -28.66
CA ASP A 343 35.66 0.49 -29.81
C ASP A 343 36.98 1.23 -29.58
N LEU A 344 37.25 1.69 -28.36
CA LEU A 344 38.44 2.48 -28.09
C LEU A 344 39.66 1.63 -27.69
N VAL A 345 39.45 0.65 -26.80
CA VAL A 345 40.54 -0.11 -26.18
C VAL A 345 40.95 -1.28 -27.06
N VAL A 346 39.97 -2.12 -27.49
CA VAL A 346 40.25 -3.32 -28.28
C VAL A 346 40.83 -2.93 -29.64
N GLN A 347 40.29 -1.89 -30.30
CA GLN A 347 40.84 -1.45 -31.59
C GLN A 347 42.26 -0.89 -31.46
N ARG A 348 42.60 -0.18 -30.40
CA ARG A 348 43.95 0.30 -30.18
C ARG A 348 44.94 -0.79 -29.86
N LEU A 349 44.53 -1.77 -29.04
CA LEU A 349 45.34 -2.94 -28.71
C LEU A 349 45.64 -3.76 -29.98
N PHE A 350 44.63 -4.03 -30.83
CA PHE A 350 44.85 -4.71 -32.12
C PHE A 350 45.77 -3.95 -33.05
N ALA A 351 45.65 -2.63 -33.12
CA ALA A 351 46.54 -1.84 -33.96
C ALA A 351 48.01 -1.93 -33.47
N THR A 352 48.18 -1.96 -32.17
CA THR A 352 49.53 -2.07 -31.53
C THR A 352 50.11 -3.46 -31.74
N GLU A 353 49.32 -4.51 -31.59
CA GLU A 353 49.65 -5.91 -31.85
C GLU A 353 50.12 -6.09 -33.31
N MET A 354 49.34 -5.59 -34.28
CA MET A 354 49.67 -5.65 -35.70
C MET A 354 50.98 -4.89 -36.02
N MET A 355 51.26 -3.75 -35.36
CA MET A 355 52.52 -3.03 -35.52
C MET A 355 53.70 -3.81 -34.96
N LEU A 356 53.57 -4.41 -33.79
CA LEU A 356 54.60 -5.23 -33.17
C LEU A 356 54.88 -6.49 -33.99
N GLU A 357 53.83 -7.20 -34.43
CA GLU A 357 53.95 -8.39 -35.30
C GLU A 357 54.62 -8.04 -36.64
N SER A 358 54.25 -6.89 -37.24
CA SER A 358 54.88 -6.46 -38.48
C SER A 358 56.39 -6.10 -38.29
N THR A 359 56.75 -5.58 -37.10
CA THR A 359 58.15 -5.29 -36.73
C THR A 359 58.92 -6.58 -36.50
N ARG A 360 58.33 -7.55 -35.81
CA ARG A 360 58.92 -8.89 -35.60
C ARG A 360 59.20 -9.60 -36.92
N ARG A 361 58.26 -9.58 -37.87
CA ARG A 361 58.42 -10.21 -39.20
C ARG A 361 59.52 -9.52 -40.03
N ARG A 362 59.67 -8.20 -39.94
CA ARG A 362 60.77 -7.48 -40.59
C ARG A 362 62.12 -7.81 -40.01
N ALA A 363 62.22 -7.87 -38.67
CA ALA A 363 63.46 -8.27 -37.99
C ALA A 363 63.86 -9.71 -38.32
N ALA A 364 62.91 -10.62 -38.49
CA ALA A 364 63.17 -12.02 -38.88
C ALA A 364 63.54 -12.21 -40.37
N SER A 365 63.31 -11.22 -41.25
CA SER A 365 63.59 -11.31 -42.71
C SER A 365 64.93 -10.69 -43.11
N GLU A 366 65.62 -9.96 -42.23
CA GLU A 366 66.97 -9.43 -42.45
C GLU A 366 68.00 -10.49 -42.02
N GLU A 367 68.62 -11.19 -42.97
CA GLU A 367 69.49 -12.38 -42.83
C GLU A 367 70.88 -12.12 -42.21
N THR A 368 71.08 -11.12 -41.37
CA THR A 368 72.39 -10.87 -40.67
C THR A 368 72.11 -10.68 -39.19
N ALA A 369 71.91 -11.77 -38.47
CA ALA A 369 71.65 -11.71 -37.04
C ALA A 369 72.95 -11.67 -36.25
N ASP A 370 73.22 -10.52 -35.58
CA ASP A 370 74.07 -10.39 -34.41
C ASP A 370 73.28 -10.85 -33.16
N ASP A 371 73.96 -11.37 -32.11
CA ASP A 371 73.30 -11.92 -30.90
C ASP A 371 72.29 -10.94 -30.24
N GLY A 372 72.44 -9.63 -30.44
CA GLY A 372 71.50 -8.61 -29.97
C GLY A 372 70.15 -8.55 -30.69
N GLU A 373 70.06 -9.02 -31.95
CA GLU A 373 68.80 -9.02 -32.70
C GLU A 373 67.91 -10.22 -32.33
N ALA A 374 68.49 -11.34 -31.90
CA ALA A 374 67.76 -12.48 -31.36
C ALA A 374 67.04 -12.14 -30.03
N GLU A 375 67.74 -11.42 -29.14
CA GLU A 375 67.17 -10.93 -27.88
C GLU A 375 66.07 -9.91 -28.09
N ALA A 376 66.19 -9.03 -29.08
CA ALA A 376 65.14 -8.08 -29.47
C ALA A 376 63.89 -8.80 -30.05
N GLY A 377 64.09 -9.90 -30.84
CA GLY A 377 63.02 -10.74 -31.36
C GLY A 377 62.23 -11.48 -30.26
N GLU A 378 62.91 -11.98 -29.22
CA GLU A 378 62.28 -12.61 -28.07
C GLU A 378 61.52 -11.57 -27.21
N LEU A 379 62.03 -10.35 -27.01
CA LEU A 379 61.33 -9.27 -26.34
C LEU A 379 60.09 -8.82 -27.06
N LEU A 380 60.13 -8.73 -28.39
CA LEU A 380 58.96 -8.45 -29.24
C LEU A 380 57.90 -9.58 -29.19
N GLY A 381 58.35 -10.83 -29.17
CA GLY A 381 57.45 -11.98 -28.98
C GLY A 381 56.71 -11.92 -27.65
N ARG A 382 57.42 -11.67 -26.55
CA ARG A 382 56.82 -11.51 -25.21
C ARG A 382 55.82 -10.31 -25.15
N ALA A 383 56.14 -9.21 -25.85
CA ALA A 383 55.23 -8.05 -25.89
C ALA A 383 53.95 -8.34 -26.67
N VAL A 384 54.00 -9.15 -27.73
CA VAL A 384 52.83 -9.60 -28.49
C VAL A 384 51.97 -10.53 -27.63
N ASP A 385 52.58 -11.53 -26.98
CA ASP A 385 51.88 -12.47 -26.09
C ASP A 385 51.19 -11.73 -24.88
N GLU A 386 51.81 -10.72 -24.31
CA GLU A 386 51.26 -9.89 -23.25
C GLU A 386 50.10 -9.04 -23.74
N LEU A 387 50.18 -8.51 -24.96
CA LEU A 387 49.07 -7.76 -25.58
C LEU A 387 47.89 -8.69 -25.90
N ASP A 388 48.12 -9.88 -26.40
CA ASP A 388 47.06 -10.87 -26.61
C ASP A 388 46.34 -11.25 -25.31
N SER A 389 47.12 -11.44 -24.22
CA SER A 389 46.56 -11.69 -22.89
C SER A 389 45.69 -10.54 -22.45
N THR A 390 46.16 -9.29 -22.60
CA THR A 390 45.44 -8.09 -22.25
C THR A 390 44.14 -7.91 -23.06
N ILE A 391 44.17 -8.19 -24.34
CA ILE A 391 43.00 -8.18 -25.21
C ILE A 391 41.95 -9.17 -24.71
N GLN A 392 42.35 -10.38 -24.31
CA GLN A 392 41.44 -11.39 -23.76
C GLN A 392 40.86 -10.98 -22.42
N GLU A 393 41.66 -10.37 -21.52
CA GLU A 393 41.19 -9.83 -20.25
C GLU A 393 40.15 -8.72 -20.44
N VAL A 394 40.42 -7.76 -21.33
CA VAL A 394 39.49 -6.68 -21.66
C VAL A 394 38.21 -7.22 -22.27
N ARG A 395 38.28 -8.17 -23.20
CA ARG A 395 37.09 -8.86 -23.78
C ARG A 395 36.25 -9.53 -22.69
N THR A 396 36.91 -10.20 -21.75
CA THR A 396 36.24 -10.85 -20.63
C THR A 396 35.55 -9.84 -19.71
N ALA A 397 36.20 -8.70 -19.42
CA ALA A 397 35.63 -7.62 -18.64
C ALA A 397 34.42 -6.96 -19.33
N ILE A 398 34.52 -6.68 -20.64
CA ILE A 398 33.41 -6.15 -21.45
C ILE A 398 32.22 -7.12 -21.41
N PHE A 399 32.48 -8.39 -21.55
CA PHE A 399 31.46 -9.42 -21.51
C PHE A 399 30.77 -9.51 -20.13
N ALA A 400 31.55 -9.41 -19.05
CA ALA A 400 31.01 -9.37 -17.69
C ALA A 400 30.11 -8.14 -17.43
N LEU A 401 30.43 -6.99 -18.04
CA LEU A 401 29.61 -5.77 -17.96
C LEU A 401 28.26 -5.90 -18.68
N GLN A 402 28.21 -6.68 -19.77
CA GLN A 402 27.00 -6.92 -20.54
C GLN A 402 26.09 -8.00 -19.92
N GLN A 403 26.58 -8.75 -18.93
CA GLN A 403 25.75 -9.73 -18.24
C GLN A 403 24.82 -9.09 -17.20
N PRO A 404 23.53 -9.48 -17.12
CA PRO A 404 22.66 -9.05 -16.05
C PRO A 404 23.19 -9.56 -14.70
N PRO A 405 23.01 -8.80 -13.60
CA PRO A 405 23.46 -9.20 -12.28
C PRO A 405 22.83 -10.51 -11.84
N ALA A 406 23.55 -11.32 -11.07
CA ALA A 406 23.19 -12.68 -10.66
C ALA A 406 21.86 -12.81 -9.88
N GLY A 407 21.23 -11.68 -9.48
CA GLY A 407 19.96 -11.62 -8.75
C GLY A 407 18.77 -11.11 -9.57
N ALA A 408 18.94 -10.74 -10.84
CA ALA A 408 17.80 -10.32 -11.65
C ALA A 408 16.88 -11.51 -11.95
N PRO A 409 15.52 -11.36 -11.89
CA PRO A 409 14.60 -12.40 -12.28
C PRO A 409 14.89 -12.76 -13.75
N SER A 410 15.56 -13.90 -13.96
CA SER A 410 16.01 -14.29 -15.28
C SER A 410 14.86 -14.94 -16.03
N THR A 411 14.35 -14.24 -17.06
CA THR A 411 13.48 -14.86 -18.06
C THR A 411 14.19 -16.10 -18.64
N PHE A 412 13.43 -17.02 -19.23
CA PHE A 412 14.02 -18.21 -19.84
C PHE A 412 15.03 -17.84 -20.94
N ARG A 413 14.72 -16.82 -21.76
CA ARG A 413 15.67 -16.24 -22.74
C ARG A 413 16.97 -15.77 -22.08
N GLY A 414 16.86 -15.06 -20.96
CA GLY A 414 18.03 -14.58 -20.22
C GLY A 414 18.90 -15.73 -19.69
N ARG A 415 18.31 -16.85 -19.30
CA ARG A 415 19.05 -18.06 -18.89
C ARG A 415 19.79 -18.72 -20.06
N VAL A 416 19.14 -18.84 -21.23
CA VAL A 416 19.79 -19.39 -22.46
C VAL A 416 20.95 -18.49 -22.88
N LEU A 417 20.77 -17.16 -22.93
CA LEU A 417 21.84 -16.21 -23.28
C LEU A 417 23.01 -16.25 -22.30
N ARG A 418 22.75 -16.52 -21.03
CA ARG A 418 23.80 -16.67 -20.02
C ARG A 418 24.61 -17.93 -20.21
N GLU A 419 23.99 -19.07 -20.55
CA GLU A 419 24.65 -20.31 -20.80
C GLU A 419 25.52 -20.25 -22.10
N THR A 420 25.00 -19.67 -23.18
CA THR A 420 25.75 -19.47 -24.43
C THR A 420 26.88 -18.48 -24.27
N GLY A 421 26.65 -17.40 -23.50
CA GLY A 421 27.67 -16.41 -23.17
C GLY A 421 28.80 -16.97 -22.30
N GLY A 422 28.48 -17.81 -21.31
CA GLY A 422 29.47 -18.50 -20.50
C GLY A 422 30.34 -19.46 -21.34
N ALA A 423 29.73 -20.12 -22.33
CA ALA A 423 30.45 -21.00 -23.26
C ALA A 423 31.39 -20.24 -24.20
N ALA A 424 31.09 -18.98 -24.56
CA ALA A 424 31.90 -18.16 -25.45
C ALA A 424 33.35 -17.99 -24.95
N ALA A 425 33.53 -17.87 -23.63
CA ALA A 425 34.86 -17.77 -23.03
C ALA A 425 35.71 -19.04 -23.22
N LEU A 426 35.07 -20.21 -23.25
CA LEU A 426 35.73 -21.50 -23.47
C LEU A 426 35.95 -21.78 -24.95
N LEU A 427 35.01 -21.34 -25.81
CA LEU A 427 35.02 -21.58 -27.25
C LEU A 427 35.97 -20.62 -28.00
N GLY A 428 36.23 -19.43 -27.42
CA GLY A 428 37.01 -18.36 -28.08
C GLY A 428 36.19 -17.51 -29.05
N PHE A 429 34.91 -17.81 -29.24
CA PHE A 429 33.96 -17.06 -30.07
C PHE A 429 32.53 -17.15 -29.48
N PRO A 430 31.66 -16.13 -29.68
CA PRO A 430 30.31 -16.14 -29.19
C PRO A 430 29.40 -16.99 -30.07
N PRO A 431 28.62 -17.99 -29.53
CA PRO A 431 27.57 -18.67 -30.25
C PRO A 431 26.46 -17.69 -30.69
N SER A 432 25.96 -17.86 -31.91
CA SER A 432 24.79 -17.13 -32.43
C SER A 432 23.50 -17.71 -31.81
N VAL A 433 22.62 -16.87 -31.23
CA VAL A 433 21.37 -17.35 -30.60
C VAL A 433 20.16 -16.77 -31.30
N ARG A 434 19.19 -17.61 -31.65
CA ARG A 434 17.91 -17.22 -32.25
C ARG A 434 16.75 -17.78 -31.43
N PHE A 435 15.71 -16.97 -31.24
CA PHE A 435 14.48 -17.39 -30.58
C PHE A 435 13.28 -17.23 -31.50
N ALA A 436 12.39 -18.22 -31.50
CA ALA A 436 11.10 -18.18 -32.18
C ALA A 436 9.96 -18.47 -31.20
N GLY A 437 8.90 -17.65 -31.26
CA GLY A 437 7.75 -17.75 -30.40
C GLY A 437 7.93 -17.09 -29.02
N ALA A 438 6.91 -17.25 -28.16
CA ALA A 438 6.86 -16.66 -26.82
C ALA A 438 7.52 -17.59 -25.77
N VAL A 439 8.83 -17.83 -25.93
CA VAL A 439 9.59 -18.80 -25.10
C VAL A 439 9.51 -18.52 -23.61
N ASP A 440 9.49 -17.25 -23.19
CA ASP A 440 9.43 -16.89 -21.77
C ASP A 440 8.06 -17.17 -21.13
N ALA A 441 6.98 -17.20 -21.93
CA ALA A 441 5.62 -17.45 -21.46
C ALA A 441 5.21 -18.92 -21.57
N LEU A 442 5.81 -19.66 -22.51
CA LEU A 442 5.40 -21.02 -22.84
C LEU A 442 6.28 -22.09 -22.18
N VAL A 443 7.57 -21.79 -21.92
CA VAL A 443 8.50 -22.77 -21.37
C VAL A 443 8.44 -22.76 -19.85
N GLY A 444 7.79 -23.78 -19.29
CA GLY A 444 7.72 -23.98 -17.83
C GLY A 444 9.09 -24.26 -17.21
N GLU A 445 9.18 -24.16 -15.89
CA GLU A 445 10.46 -24.24 -15.17
C GLU A 445 11.15 -25.59 -15.30
N GLU A 446 10.40 -26.69 -15.31
CA GLU A 446 10.93 -28.04 -15.46
C GLU A 446 11.49 -28.25 -16.85
N THR A 447 10.70 -28.01 -17.90
CA THR A 447 11.10 -28.06 -19.30
C THR A 447 12.29 -27.13 -19.57
N GLY A 448 12.29 -25.94 -18.97
CA GLY A 448 13.39 -24.98 -19.07
C GLY A 448 14.71 -25.49 -18.47
N ARG A 449 14.66 -26.18 -17.32
CA ARG A 449 15.86 -26.80 -16.72
C ARG A 449 16.43 -27.90 -17.60
N GLU A 450 15.59 -28.74 -18.17
CA GLU A 450 16.02 -29.82 -19.08
C GLU A 450 16.64 -29.29 -20.38
N LEU A 451 16.00 -28.23 -20.97
CA LEU A 451 16.53 -27.59 -22.18
C LEU A 451 17.91 -26.95 -21.92
N LEU A 452 18.10 -26.26 -20.79
CA LEU A 452 19.40 -25.70 -20.43
C LEU A 452 20.46 -26.79 -20.17
N ALA A 453 20.08 -27.93 -19.63
CA ALA A 453 20.97 -29.04 -19.46
C ALA A 453 21.40 -29.63 -20.84
N ALA A 454 20.46 -29.76 -21.79
CA ALA A 454 20.73 -30.19 -23.16
C ALA A 454 21.64 -29.19 -23.91
N LEU A 455 21.38 -27.86 -23.73
CA LEU A 455 22.21 -26.82 -24.31
C LEU A 455 23.66 -26.88 -23.80
N ARG A 456 23.85 -26.98 -22.46
CA ARG A 456 25.19 -27.14 -21.88
C ARG A 456 25.92 -28.38 -22.42
N GLY A 457 25.21 -29.50 -22.54
CA GLY A 457 25.76 -30.72 -23.08
C GLY A 457 26.23 -30.57 -24.55
N ALA A 458 25.42 -29.90 -25.39
CA ALA A 458 25.73 -29.64 -26.79
C ALA A 458 26.93 -28.68 -26.94
N LEU A 459 26.98 -27.59 -26.19
CA LEU A 459 28.09 -26.62 -26.21
C LEU A 459 29.40 -27.26 -25.73
N ALA A 460 29.36 -28.08 -24.67
CA ALA A 460 30.52 -28.82 -24.20
C ALA A 460 30.99 -29.88 -25.20
N ALA A 461 30.09 -30.49 -25.96
CA ALA A 461 30.45 -31.39 -27.02
C ALA A 461 31.09 -30.68 -28.22
N ALA A 462 30.59 -29.52 -28.61
CA ALA A 462 31.16 -28.64 -29.63
C ALA A 462 32.58 -28.19 -29.26
N HIS A 463 32.79 -27.75 -28.02
CA HIS A 463 34.13 -27.33 -27.52
C HIS A 463 35.20 -28.44 -27.64
N ARG A 464 34.81 -29.71 -27.48
CA ARG A 464 35.75 -30.84 -27.59
C ARG A 464 36.08 -31.23 -29.04
N ARG A 465 35.38 -30.68 -30.04
CA ARG A 465 35.62 -30.99 -31.44
C ARG A 465 36.69 -30.05 -32.02
N PRO A 466 37.68 -30.58 -32.72
CA PRO A 466 38.70 -29.75 -33.37
C PRO A 466 38.09 -28.99 -34.55
N GLY A 467 38.48 -27.70 -34.69
CA GLY A 467 38.16 -26.89 -35.85
C GLY A 467 36.78 -26.27 -35.85
N VAL A 468 36.06 -26.24 -34.71
CA VAL A 468 34.82 -25.49 -34.56
C VAL A 468 35.16 -24.02 -34.49
N SER A 469 34.55 -23.21 -35.36
CA SER A 469 34.71 -21.76 -35.44
C SER A 469 33.39 -20.99 -35.38
N ALA A 470 32.25 -21.66 -35.52
CA ALA A 470 30.92 -21.09 -35.41
C ALA A 470 29.93 -22.08 -34.78
N ILE A 471 29.05 -21.58 -33.93
CA ILE A 471 27.93 -22.32 -33.31
C ILE A 471 26.66 -21.50 -33.46
N GLU A 472 25.60 -22.11 -33.97
CA GLU A 472 24.26 -21.57 -34.03
C GLU A 472 23.37 -22.29 -33.02
N VAL A 473 22.65 -21.54 -32.20
CA VAL A 473 21.67 -22.01 -31.20
C VAL A 473 20.30 -21.46 -31.58
N GLU A 474 19.34 -22.32 -31.82
CA GLU A 474 17.94 -21.93 -32.06
C GLU A 474 17.04 -22.56 -31.03
N VAL A 475 16.20 -21.70 -30.38
CA VAL A 475 15.16 -22.13 -29.46
C VAL A 475 13.80 -21.71 -30.04
N ASP A 476 12.98 -22.68 -30.41
CA ASP A 476 11.70 -22.47 -31.08
C ASP A 476 10.55 -23.08 -30.29
N ALA A 477 9.69 -22.21 -29.72
CA ALA A 477 8.48 -22.58 -29.00
C ALA A 477 7.21 -22.58 -29.86
N THR A 478 7.35 -22.49 -31.18
CA THR A 478 6.23 -22.57 -32.13
C THR A 478 6.02 -23.97 -32.71
N VAL A 479 6.86 -24.93 -32.34
CA VAL A 479 6.82 -26.28 -32.90
C VAL A 479 5.64 -27.09 -32.38
N ARG A 480 5.14 -27.99 -33.24
CA ARG A 480 4.22 -29.05 -32.82
C ARG A 480 4.97 -30.38 -32.79
N LEU A 481 4.83 -31.07 -31.68
CA LEU A 481 5.39 -32.40 -31.49
C LEU A 481 4.65 -33.45 -32.36
N PRO A 482 5.25 -34.63 -32.61
CA PRO A 482 4.61 -35.71 -33.40
C PRO A 482 3.26 -36.17 -32.83
N ASP A 483 3.01 -35.96 -31.53
CA ASP A 483 1.75 -36.27 -30.85
C ASP A 483 0.69 -35.16 -30.99
N GLY A 484 0.99 -34.06 -31.71
CA GLY A 484 0.11 -32.91 -31.95
C GLY A 484 0.12 -31.87 -30.85
N ARG A 485 0.80 -32.07 -29.70
CA ARG A 485 0.94 -31.10 -28.63
C ARG A 485 1.89 -29.95 -29.02
N SER A 486 1.69 -28.78 -28.40
CA SER A 486 2.65 -27.70 -28.49
C SER A 486 3.96 -28.11 -27.82
N GLY A 487 5.09 -27.69 -28.35
CA GLY A 487 6.39 -28.06 -27.85
C GLY A 487 7.42 -26.96 -28.03
N VAL A 488 8.56 -27.13 -27.38
CA VAL A 488 9.77 -26.34 -27.59
C VAL A 488 10.86 -27.22 -28.19
N ARG A 489 11.59 -26.65 -29.15
CA ARG A 489 12.72 -27.30 -29.81
C ARG A 489 13.99 -26.49 -29.62
N LEU A 490 15.05 -27.15 -29.18
CA LEU A 490 16.41 -26.62 -29.17
C LEU A 490 17.18 -27.27 -30.34
N VAL A 491 17.85 -26.45 -31.13
CA VAL A 491 18.80 -26.91 -32.17
C VAL A 491 20.14 -26.21 -31.88
N VAL A 492 21.20 -27.00 -31.81
CA VAL A 492 22.58 -26.52 -31.71
C VAL A 492 23.36 -27.08 -32.87
N ALA A 493 23.78 -26.23 -33.79
CA ALA A 493 24.56 -26.59 -34.96
C ALA A 493 25.97 -26.01 -34.89
N ASP A 494 27.00 -26.79 -35.15
CA ASP A 494 28.39 -26.35 -35.23
C ASP A 494 29.01 -26.69 -36.57
N ASP A 495 30.01 -25.91 -37.00
CA ASP A 495 30.75 -26.09 -38.25
C ASP A 495 31.89 -27.12 -38.15
N GLY A 496 32.07 -27.74 -36.97
CA GLY A 496 33.05 -28.78 -36.74
C GLY A 496 32.72 -30.06 -37.53
N ARG A 497 33.74 -30.81 -37.87
CA ARG A 497 33.56 -32.08 -38.59
C ARG A 497 33.23 -33.20 -37.61
N GLY A 498 32.02 -33.74 -37.71
CA GLY A 498 31.63 -34.98 -37.04
C GLY A 498 32.38 -36.20 -37.60
N GLU A 499 32.17 -37.38 -37.04
CA GLU A 499 32.76 -38.64 -37.49
C GLU A 499 32.46 -38.92 -38.98
N ASP A 500 31.35 -38.42 -39.52
CA ASP A 500 30.92 -38.51 -40.91
C ASP A 500 31.43 -37.38 -41.84
N GLY A 501 32.29 -36.47 -41.33
CA GLY A 501 32.82 -35.31 -42.04
C GLY A 501 31.83 -34.19 -42.34
N ARG A 502 30.62 -34.21 -41.73
CA ARG A 502 29.56 -33.19 -41.88
C ARG A 502 29.48 -32.30 -40.65
N PRO A 503 28.92 -31.08 -40.80
CA PRO A 503 28.57 -30.22 -39.65
C PRO A 503 27.69 -30.98 -38.66
N THR A 504 27.92 -30.77 -37.37
CA THR A 504 27.17 -31.49 -36.35
C THR A 504 25.96 -30.66 -35.89
N THR A 505 24.81 -31.34 -35.80
CA THR A 505 23.57 -30.73 -35.29
C THR A 505 23.00 -31.58 -34.17
N VAL A 506 22.78 -30.97 -33.00
CA VAL A 506 22.11 -31.59 -31.85
C VAL A 506 20.70 -30.99 -31.77
N THR A 507 19.69 -31.86 -31.76
CA THR A 507 18.29 -31.44 -31.63
C THR A 507 17.69 -32.06 -30.37
N TRP A 508 17.01 -31.24 -29.54
CA TRP A 508 16.26 -31.67 -28.39
C TRP A 508 14.84 -31.07 -28.45
N GLN A 509 13.81 -31.79 -27.99
CA GLN A 509 12.42 -31.35 -28.01
C GLN A 509 11.68 -31.86 -26.78
N ALA A 510 10.76 -31.02 -26.27
CA ALA A 510 9.85 -31.36 -25.17
C ALA A 510 8.50 -30.64 -25.30
N PRO A 511 7.43 -31.15 -24.66
CA PRO A 511 6.17 -30.44 -24.58
C PRO A 511 6.31 -29.18 -23.71
N VAL A 512 5.49 -28.14 -24.00
CA VAL A 512 5.37 -26.91 -23.24
C VAL A 512 3.99 -26.78 -22.60
#